data_80903bee630fc302ed2efe886e4764fb
#
_entry.id   80903bee630fc302ed2efe886e4764fb
#
_cell.length_a   1.000
_cell.length_b   1.000
_cell.length_c   1.000
_cell.angle_alpha   90.00
_cell.angle_beta   90.00
_cell.angle_gamma   90.00
#
_symmetry.space_group_name_H-M   'P 1'
#
loop_
_entity.id
_entity.type
_entity.pdbx_description
1 polymer ?
#
loop_
_entity_poly.entity_id
_entity_poly.type
_entity_poly.pdbx_seq_one_letter_code
_entity_poly.pdbx_strand_id
1 'polypeptide(L)'
;MDREREIYHRLLGRYGPQHWWPAETPFEVIVGALLMHQTAWRNVAEAIRNLKAAGLLDVRALASASIPVIRKHVKVAGLYRTKPTRLRDFCLHLLARSGGDLRGYFDRPLEAVRDDLLSQAGVGPETADSILLYAGGHAVFLVDAYTIRIGRRVGLFDSDDYDQVQRHFAARLPRDLGMFQEYHALLVAHAKALCRPAPRCEACPLQDLCDFGTARVHG
;
A
#
# COMPACT_ATOMS: atom_id res chain seq x y z
N MET A 1 27.13 -0.27 -6.23
CA MET A 1 25.74 -0.72 -5.96
C MET A 1 24.90 0.53 -5.89
N ASP A 2 23.75 0.59 -6.57
CA ASP A 2 22.92 1.79 -6.54
C ASP A 2 22.43 2.05 -5.11
N ARG A 3 22.33 3.31 -4.71
CA ARG A 3 21.96 3.75 -3.35
C ARG A 3 20.62 3.15 -2.89
N GLU A 4 19.66 3.04 -3.80
CA GLU A 4 18.34 2.43 -3.56
C GLU A 4 18.45 0.96 -3.16
N ARG A 5 19.31 0.17 -3.83
CA ARG A 5 19.55 -1.23 -3.50
C ARG A 5 20.29 -1.38 -2.17
N GLU A 6 21.24 -0.50 -1.88
CA GLU A 6 21.95 -0.49 -0.61
C GLU A 6 20.98 -0.26 0.56
N ILE A 7 20.07 0.72 0.41
CA ILE A 7 19.01 0.99 1.39
C ILE A 7 18.14 -0.25 1.60
N TYR A 8 17.68 -0.88 0.51
CA TYR A 8 16.90 -2.12 0.58
C TYR A 8 17.61 -3.20 1.40
N HIS A 9 18.87 -3.50 1.09
CA HIS A 9 19.64 -4.55 1.77
C HIS A 9 19.89 -4.25 3.24
N ARG A 10 20.18 -3.00 3.60
CA ARG A 10 20.35 -2.59 5.00
C ARG A 10 19.06 -2.69 5.80
N LEU A 11 17.93 -2.29 5.21
CA LEU A 11 16.64 -2.44 5.85
C LEU A 11 16.24 -3.90 6.01
N LEU A 12 16.46 -4.73 4.97
CA LEU A 12 16.22 -6.17 5.03
C LEU A 12 17.09 -6.85 6.08
N GLY A 13 18.38 -6.50 6.15
CA GLY A 13 19.29 -7.01 7.17
C GLY A 13 18.90 -6.59 8.61
N ARG A 14 18.28 -5.41 8.76
CA ARG A 14 17.86 -4.88 10.06
C ARG A 14 16.53 -5.44 10.56
N TYR A 15 15.56 -5.64 9.67
CA TYR A 15 14.18 -5.97 10.02
C TYR A 15 13.78 -7.39 9.62
N GLY A 16 14.55 -8.04 8.76
CA GLY A 16 14.19 -9.31 8.14
C GLY A 16 13.01 -9.18 7.15
N PRO A 17 12.59 -10.29 6.54
CA PRO A 17 11.43 -10.33 5.66
C PRO A 17 10.15 -9.93 6.40
N GLN A 18 9.36 -9.05 5.80
CA GLN A 18 8.16 -8.48 6.44
C GLN A 18 6.88 -9.27 6.16
N HIS A 19 6.88 -10.09 5.09
CA HIS A 19 5.73 -10.91 4.69
C HIS A 19 4.43 -10.10 4.60
N TRP A 20 4.53 -8.89 4.09
CA TRP A 20 3.40 -8.02 3.84
C TRP A 20 2.87 -8.33 2.43
N TRP A 21 1.60 -8.44 2.21
CA TRP A 21 0.39 -8.08 2.93
C TRP A 21 -0.22 -9.32 3.65
N PRO A 22 -0.66 -9.21 4.92
CA PRO A 22 -1.25 -10.34 5.65
C PRO A 22 -2.71 -10.55 5.25
N ALA A 23 -2.94 -11.16 4.10
CA ALA A 23 -4.25 -11.46 3.54
C ALA A 23 -4.28 -12.89 2.99
N GLU A 24 -5.43 -13.54 3.05
CA GLU A 24 -5.62 -14.91 2.54
C GLU A 24 -6.00 -14.91 1.05
N THR A 25 -6.57 -13.82 0.55
CA THR A 25 -7.04 -13.71 -0.84
C THR A 25 -6.72 -12.35 -1.45
N PRO A 26 -6.61 -12.24 -2.79
CA PRO A 26 -6.50 -10.94 -3.46
C PRO A 26 -7.64 -9.98 -3.14
N PHE A 27 -8.86 -10.49 -2.95
CA PHE A 27 -10.00 -9.64 -2.58
C PHE A 27 -9.86 -9.04 -1.19
N GLU A 28 -9.30 -9.78 -0.25
CA GLU A 28 -9.00 -9.28 1.10
C GLU A 28 -7.98 -8.11 1.06
N VAL A 29 -6.96 -8.20 0.19
CA VAL A 29 -6.03 -7.10 -0.07
C VAL A 29 -6.77 -5.87 -0.59
N ILE A 30 -7.65 -6.03 -1.60
CA ILE A 30 -8.45 -4.95 -2.18
C ILE A 30 -9.26 -4.24 -1.10
N VAL A 31 -10.00 -5.00 -0.29
CA VAL A 31 -10.81 -4.45 0.81
C VAL A 31 -9.93 -3.72 1.81
N GLY A 32 -8.78 -4.29 2.15
CA GLY A 32 -7.79 -3.68 3.05
C GLY A 32 -7.28 -2.34 2.52
N ALA A 33 -6.89 -2.27 1.26
CA ALA A 33 -6.41 -1.06 0.61
C ALA A 33 -7.47 0.05 0.60
N LEU A 34 -8.72 -0.29 0.23
CA LEU A 34 -9.85 0.66 0.24
C LEU A 34 -10.19 1.17 1.65
N LEU A 35 -9.99 0.35 2.68
CA LEU A 35 -10.27 0.71 4.07
C LEU A 35 -9.10 1.45 4.75
N MET A 36 -7.87 1.45 4.20
CA MET A 36 -6.69 1.95 4.90
C MET A 36 -6.67 3.48 5.08
N HIS A 37 -7.44 4.24 4.30
CA HIS A 37 -7.45 5.70 4.39
C HIS A 37 -7.81 6.23 5.78
N GLN A 38 -6.94 7.08 6.34
CA GLN A 38 -7.14 7.78 7.62
C GLN A 38 -7.46 6.86 8.80
N THR A 39 -6.85 5.68 8.85
CA THR A 39 -7.03 4.74 9.96
C THR A 39 -5.77 3.92 10.22
N ALA A 40 -5.72 3.24 11.38
CA ALA A 40 -4.63 2.32 11.68
C ALA A 40 -4.94 0.92 11.15
N TRP A 41 -3.89 0.16 10.77
CA TRP A 41 -4.02 -1.22 10.28
C TRP A 41 -4.88 -2.12 11.19
N ARG A 42 -4.72 -2.01 12.51
CA ARG A 42 -5.53 -2.79 13.48
C ARG A 42 -7.04 -2.64 13.25
N ASN A 43 -7.49 -1.45 12.89
CA ASN A 43 -8.90 -1.17 12.64
C ASN A 43 -9.35 -1.75 11.29
N VAL A 44 -8.47 -1.76 10.29
CA VAL A 44 -8.72 -2.41 8.99
C VAL A 44 -8.81 -3.92 9.18
N ALA A 45 -7.85 -4.51 9.89
CA ALA A 45 -7.85 -5.94 10.19
C ALA A 45 -9.10 -6.38 10.96
N GLU A 46 -9.59 -5.55 11.89
CA GLU A 46 -10.85 -5.81 12.60
C GLU A 46 -12.06 -5.73 11.65
N ALA A 47 -12.13 -4.71 10.78
CA ALA A 47 -13.19 -4.60 9.79
C ALA A 47 -13.23 -5.81 8.84
N ILE A 48 -12.06 -6.28 8.38
CA ILE A 48 -11.92 -7.48 7.54
C ILE A 48 -12.44 -8.72 8.29
N ARG A 49 -12.03 -8.92 9.55
CA ARG A 49 -12.56 -10.04 10.36
C ARG A 49 -14.09 -9.98 10.50
N ASN A 50 -14.64 -8.79 10.72
CA ASN A 50 -16.09 -8.60 10.83
C ASN A 50 -16.81 -8.94 9.52
N LEU A 51 -16.28 -8.52 8.37
CA LEU A 51 -16.82 -8.86 7.06
C LEU A 51 -16.72 -10.37 6.80
N LYS A 52 -15.59 -10.98 7.13
CA LYS A 52 -15.36 -12.44 6.98
C LYS A 52 -16.34 -13.26 7.82
N ALA A 53 -16.51 -12.89 9.09
CA ALA A 53 -17.46 -13.56 10.01
C ALA A 53 -18.91 -13.41 9.57
N ALA A 54 -19.25 -12.35 8.84
CA ALA A 54 -20.58 -12.12 8.29
C ALA A 54 -20.82 -12.74 6.90
N GLY A 55 -19.83 -13.44 6.32
CA GLY A 55 -19.88 -13.97 4.96
C GLY A 55 -19.92 -12.89 3.88
N LEU A 56 -19.45 -11.67 4.21
CA LEU A 56 -19.48 -10.51 3.30
C LEU A 56 -18.14 -10.26 2.61
N LEU A 57 -17.06 -10.99 2.95
CA LEU A 57 -15.75 -10.81 2.32
C LEU A 57 -15.67 -11.53 0.96
N ASP A 58 -16.58 -11.17 0.08
CA ASP A 58 -16.73 -11.67 -1.28
C ASP A 58 -17.30 -10.58 -2.19
N VAL A 59 -16.88 -10.54 -3.46
CA VAL A 59 -17.26 -9.50 -4.41
C VAL A 59 -18.78 -9.42 -4.59
N ARG A 60 -19.45 -10.57 -4.78
CA ARG A 60 -20.90 -10.64 -5.01
C ARG A 60 -21.69 -10.34 -3.74
N ALA A 61 -21.20 -10.84 -2.60
CA ALA A 61 -21.82 -10.60 -1.31
C ALA A 61 -21.80 -9.12 -0.93
N LEU A 62 -20.64 -8.45 -1.08
CA LEU A 62 -20.54 -6.99 -0.81
C LEU A 62 -21.32 -6.15 -1.82
N ALA A 63 -21.32 -6.51 -3.10
CA ALA A 63 -22.10 -5.80 -4.12
C ALA A 63 -23.62 -5.86 -3.84
N SER A 64 -24.10 -7.00 -3.33
CA SER A 64 -25.52 -7.24 -3.03
C SER A 64 -25.95 -6.71 -1.67
N ALA A 65 -25.02 -6.49 -0.74
CA ALA A 65 -25.33 -6.03 0.61
C ALA A 65 -25.80 -4.58 0.63
N SER A 66 -26.74 -4.26 1.52
CA SER A 66 -27.16 -2.88 1.72
C SER A 66 -26.07 -2.06 2.45
N ILE A 67 -26.01 -0.76 2.17
CA ILE A 67 -25.03 0.14 2.79
C ILE A 67 -25.09 0.10 4.34
N PRO A 68 -26.27 0.06 5.00
CA PRO A 68 -26.33 -0.09 6.46
C PRO A 68 -25.68 -1.38 6.97
N VAL A 69 -25.83 -2.49 6.25
CA VAL A 69 -25.20 -3.78 6.60
C VAL A 69 -23.69 -3.66 6.49
N ILE A 70 -23.15 -3.18 5.37
CA ILE A 70 -21.69 -3.00 5.20
C ILE A 70 -21.14 -2.06 6.29
N ARG A 71 -21.83 -0.95 6.54
CA ARG A 71 -21.45 0.04 7.56
C ARG A 71 -21.28 -0.57 8.93
N LYS A 72 -22.19 -1.46 9.35
CA LYS A 72 -22.12 -2.15 10.63
C LYS A 72 -20.76 -2.84 10.84
N HIS A 73 -20.21 -3.48 9.79
CA HIS A 73 -19.00 -4.27 9.89
C HIS A 73 -17.70 -3.46 9.69
N VAL A 74 -17.77 -2.35 8.92
CA VAL A 74 -16.54 -1.57 8.60
C VAL A 74 -16.40 -0.26 9.37
N LYS A 75 -17.35 0.11 10.25
CA LYS A 75 -17.33 1.40 10.95
C LYS A 75 -16.09 1.61 11.82
N VAL A 76 -15.48 0.53 12.33
CA VAL A 76 -14.24 0.56 13.11
C VAL A 76 -13.06 1.14 12.32
N ALA A 77 -13.06 0.98 10.99
CA ALA A 77 -12.05 1.54 10.11
C ALA A 77 -12.20 3.06 9.87
N GLY A 78 -13.17 3.73 10.50
CA GLY A 78 -13.43 5.17 10.33
C GLY A 78 -14.13 5.50 9.00
N LEU A 79 -14.36 6.80 8.73
CA LEU A 79 -15.06 7.29 7.53
C LEU A 79 -16.32 6.47 7.19
N TYR A 80 -17.09 6.12 8.24
CA TYR A 80 -18.22 5.18 8.18
C TYR A 80 -19.39 5.63 7.29
N ARG A 81 -19.39 6.86 6.81
CA ARG A 81 -20.39 7.37 5.85
C ARG A 81 -20.01 7.06 4.40
N THR A 82 -18.72 7.10 4.08
CA THR A 82 -18.22 7.01 2.69
C THR A 82 -17.64 5.63 2.34
N LYS A 83 -16.87 5.02 3.26
CA LYS A 83 -16.22 3.71 3.00
C LYS A 83 -17.21 2.60 2.63
N PRO A 84 -18.39 2.44 3.27
CA PRO A 84 -19.33 1.39 2.88
C PRO A 84 -19.83 1.53 1.44
N THR A 85 -20.13 2.75 1.03
CA THR A 85 -20.59 3.05 -0.35
C THR A 85 -19.45 2.74 -1.34
N ARG A 86 -18.23 3.24 -1.09
CA ARG A 86 -17.07 3.00 -1.96
C ARG A 86 -16.77 1.50 -2.11
N LEU A 87 -16.82 0.73 -1.02
CA LEU A 87 -16.63 -0.73 -1.08
C LEU A 87 -17.66 -1.41 -1.97
N ARG A 88 -18.94 -1.07 -1.79
CA ARG A 88 -20.02 -1.64 -2.59
C ARG A 88 -19.88 -1.26 -4.07
N ASP A 89 -19.65 0.01 -4.34
CA ASP A 89 -19.53 0.52 -5.72
C ASP A 89 -18.33 -0.10 -6.43
N PHE A 90 -17.21 -0.26 -5.72
CA PHE A 90 -16.03 -0.97 -6.23
C PHE A 90 -16.37 -2.44 -6.57
N CYS A 91 -17.12 -3.13 -5.73
CA CYS A 91 -17.55 -4.51 -6.01
C CYS A 91 -18.51 -4.57 -7.21
N LEU A 92 -19.44 -3.62 -7.34
CA LEU A 92 -20.30 -3.52 -8.52
C LEU A 92 -19.48 -3.27 -9.79
N HIS A 93 -18.46 -2.43 -9.70
CA HIS A 93 -17.53 -2.20 -10.81
C HIS A 93 -16.77 -3.48 -11.21
N LEU A 94 -16.21 -4.24 -10.26
CA LEU A 94 -15.56 -5.52 -10.54
C LEU A 94 -16.51 -6.53 -11.21
N LEU A 95 -17.76 -6.59 -10.76
CA LEU A 95 -18.78 -7.43 -11.40
C LEU A 95 -19.06 -7.02 -12.84
N ALA A 96 -19.17 -5.74 -13.10
CA ALA A 96 -19.41 -5.22 -14.45
C ALA A 96 -18.23 -5.45 -15.39
N ARG A 97 -16.98 -5.38 -14.86
CA ARG A 97 -15.76 -5.49 -15.66
C ARG A 97 -15.33 -6.94 -15.94
N SER A 98 -15.49 -7.82 -14.98
CA SER A 98 -14.96 -9.20 -15.04
C SER A 98 -15.92 -10.26 -14.50
N GLY A 99 -17.17 -9.91 -14.23
CA GLY A 99 -18.09 -10.85 -13.56
C GLY A 99 -17.64 -11.25 -12.14
N GLY A 100 -16.69 -10.50 -11.57
CA GLY A 100 -16.08 -10.80 -10.27
C GLY A 100 -14.87 -11.75 -10.34
N ASP A 101 -14.45 -12.13 -11.55
CA ASP A 101 -13.18 -12.84 -11.76
C ASP A 101 -12.02 -11.89 -11.62
N LEU A 102 -11.33 -11.95 -10.47
CA LEU A 102 -10.18 -11.09 -10.17
C LEU A 102 -8.96 -11.47 -11.00
N ARG A 103 -8.78 -12.76 -11.32
CA ARG A 103 -7.66 -13.19 -12.15
C ARG A 103 -7.77 -12.56 -13.54
N GLY A 104 -8.90 -12.77 -14.21
CA GLY A 104 -9.14 -12.15 -15.51
C GLY A 104 -9.13 -10.62 -15.46
N TYR A 105 -9.52 -10.00 -14.33
CA TYR A 105 -9.43 -8.56 -14.14
C TYR A 105 -7.97 -8.07 -14.16
N PHE A 106 -7.06 -8.76 -13.47
CA PHE A 106 -5.65 -8.39 -13.36
C PHE A 106 -4.77 -8.90 -14.52
N ASP A 107 -5.19 -9.90 -15.29
CA ASP A 107 -4.44 -10.39 -16.47
C ASP A 107 -4.40 -9.38 -17.63
N ARG A 108 -5.10 -8.25 -17.52
CA ARG A 108 -5.07 -7.14 -18.48
C ARG A 108 -3.74 -6.36 -18.38
N PRO A 109 -3.37 -5.56 -19.41
CA PRO A 109 -2.20 -4.68 -19.34
C PRO A 109 -2.23 -3.78 -18.08
N LEU A 110 -1.07 -3.61 -17.43
CA LEU A 110 -0.91 -2.85 -16.20
C LEU A 110 -1.58 -1.47 -16.26
N GLU A 111 -1.30 -0.72 -17.31
CA GLU A 111 -1.80 0.64 -17.50
C GLU A 111 -3.33 0.65 -17.58
N ALA A 112 -3.92 -0.31 -18.30
CA ALA A 112 -5.37 -0.42 -18.43
C ALA A 112 -6.05 -0.78 -17.10
N VAL A 113 -5.43 -1.62 -16.27
CA VAL A 113 -5.95 -1.92 -14.93
C VAL A 113 -5.76 -0.73 -13.99
N ARG A 114 -4.62 -0.05 -14.07
CA ARG A 114 -4.34 1.14 -13.25
C ARG A 114 -5.32 2.27 -13.53
N ASP A 115 -5.56 2.58 -14.79
CA ASP A 115 -6.53 3.62 -15.19
C ASP A 115 -7.94 3.27 -14.74
N ASP A 116 -8.32 2.01 -14.87
CA ASP A 116 -9.61 1.51 -14.43
C ASP A 116 -9.79 1.62 -12.90
N LEU A 117 -8.76 1.30 -12.12
CA LEU A 117 -8.73 1.49 -10.67
C LEU A 117 -8.83 2.98 -10.30
N LEU A 118 -8.06 3.84 -10.94
CA LEU A 118 -8.05 5.29 -10.69
C LEU A 118 -9.38 5.97 -11.04
N SER A 119 -10.18 5.37 -11.94
CA SER A 119 -11.52 5.86 -12.24
C SER A 119 -12.53 5.68 -11.10
N GLN A 120 -12.19 4.87 -10.08
CA GLN A 120 -13.08 4.57 -8.98
C GLN A 120 -13.03 5.64 -7.89
N ALA A 121 -14.21 6.02 -7.38
CA ALA A 121 -14.31 7.04 -6.34
C ALA A 121 -13.54 6.68 -5.07
N GLY A 122 -12.57 7.51 -4.71
CA GLY A 122 -11.72 7.33 -3.52
C GLY A 122 -10.56 6.37 -3.72
N VAL A 123 -10.23 6.02 -4.96
CA VAL A 123 -9.01 5.31 -5.33
C VAL A 123 -8.04 6.32 -5.93
N GLY A 124 -7.00 6.67 -5.18
CA GLY A 124 -5.87 7.45 -5.67
C GLY A 124 -4.69 6.56 -6.07
N PRO A 125 -3.57 7.17 -6.54
CA PRO A 125 -2.39 6.42 -6.99
C PRO A 125 -1.87 5.40 -5.96
N GLU A 126 -1.74 5.80 -4.69
CA GLU A 126 -1.31 4.90 -3.61
C GLU A 126 -2.22 3.67 -3.47
N THR A 127 -3.55 3.86 -3.51
CA THR A 127 -4.50 2.75 -3.40
C THR A 127 -4.50 1.85 -4.63
N ALA A 128 -4.46 2.45 -5.83
CA ALA A 128 -4.41 1.71 -7.09
C ALA A 128 -3.14 0.84 -7.15
N ASP A 129 -1.99 1.43 -6.85
CA ASP A 129 -0.71 0.73 -6.90
C ASP A 129 -0.55 -0.29 -5.74
N SER A 130 -1.18 -0.07 -4.57
CA SER A 130 -1.30 -1.09 -3.53
C SER A 130 -2.07 -2.32 -4.02
N ILE A 131 -3.20 -2.10 -4.68
CA ILE A 131 -4.03 -3.18 -5.24
C ILE A 131 -3.25 -3.92 -6.35
N LEU A 132 -2.62 -3.20 -7.26
CA LEU A 132 -1.80 -3.78 -8.34
C LEU A 132 -0.66 -4.62 -7.80
N LEU A 133 0.09 -4.11 -6.83
CA LEU A 133 1.28 -4.76 -6.27
C LEU A 133 0.92 -6.01 -5.46
N TYR A 134 -0.06 -5.91 -4.57
CA TYR A 134 -0.33 -6.95 -3.57
C TYR A 134 -1.49 -7.89 -3.94
N ALA A 135 -2.47 -7.44 -4.72
CA ALA A 135 -3.57 -8.27 -5.19
C ALA A 135 -3.42 -8.70 -6.65
N GLY A 136 -2.91 -7.81 -7.50
CA GLY A 136 -2.80 -8.03 -8.94
C GLY A 136 -1.53 -8.72 -9.38
N GLY A 137 -0.49 -8.80 -8.54
CA GLY A 137 0.80 -9.39 -8.92
C GLY A 137 1.57 -8.57 -9.96
N HIS A 138 1.28 -7.30 -10.10
CA HIS A 138 1.99 -6.39 -11.01
C HIS A 138 3.18 -5.75 -10.30
N ALA A 139 4.37 -5.84 -10.92
CA ALA A 139 5.58 -5.18 -10.41
C ALA A 139 5.51 -3.66 -10.67
N VAL A 140 4.78 -2.94 -9.81
CA VAL A 140 4.68 -1.50 -9.72
C VAL A 140 5.27 -1.03 -8.40
N PHE A 141 6.12 0.01 -8.40
CA PHE A 141 6.69 0.51 -7.15
C PHE A 141 5.66 1.38 -6.42
N LEU A 142 5.24 0.94 -5.25
CA LEU A 142 4.27 1.65 -4.42
C LEU A 142 4.95 2.78 -3.65
N VAL A 143 4.43 3.98 -3.79
CA VAL A 143 4.86 5.17 -3.06
C VAL A 143 3.81 5.55 -2.02
N ASP A 144 4.26 5.83 -0.81
CA ASP A 144 3.44 6.37 0.27
C ASP A 144 4.16 7.54 0.97
N ALA A 145 3.52 8.14 1.96
CA ALA A 145 4.12 9.21 2.74
C ALA A 145 5.42 8.79 3.46
N TYR A 146 5.60 7.51 3.78
CA TYR A 146 6.82 6.99 4.39
C TYR A 146 7.95 6.90 3.37
N THR A 147 7.66 6.40 2.18
CA THR A 147 8.58 6.35 1.03
C THR A 147 9.12 7.75 0.71
N ILE A 148 8.24 8.73 0.58
CA ILE A 148 8.60 10.12 0.30
C ILE A 148 9.49 10.67 1.41
N ARG A 149 9.09 10.53 2.68
CA ARG A 149 9.85 11.05 3.82
C ARG A 149 11.24 10.45 3.93
N ILE A 150 11.34 9.12 3.80
CA ILE A 150 12.63 8.43 3.90
C ILE A 150 13.50 8.81 2.71
N GLY A 151 12.98 8.75 1.48
CA GLY A 151 13.72 9.07 0.26
C GLY A 151 14.30 10.48 0.27
N ARG A 152 13.52 11.48 0.67
CA ARG A 152 14.00 12.86 0.83
C ARG A 152 15.07 12.99 1.91
N ARG A 153 14.90 12.32 3.06
CA ARG A 153 15.89 12.40 4.16
C ARG A 153 17.22 11.74 3.83
N VAL A 154 17.18 10.65 3.08
CA VAL A 154 18.41 9.97 2.63
C VAL A 154 18.99 10.62 1.36
N GLY A 155 18.36 11.66 0.80
CA GLY A 155 18.86 12.38 -0.36
C GLY A 155 18.73 11.64 -1.68
N LEU A 156 17.70 10.79 -1.85
CA LEU A 156 17.43 10.14 -3.14
C LEU A 156 16.80 11.11 -4.14
N PHE A 157 15.93 11.98 -3.66
CA PHE A 157 15.18 12.98 -4.42
C PHE A 157 14.68 14.09 -3.50
N ASP A 158 14.27 15.21 -4.09
CA ASP A 158 13.70 16.36 -3.36
C ASP A 158 12.19 16.54 -3.64
N SER A 159 11.62 15.69 -4.47
CA SER A 159 10.20 15.75 -4.85
C SER A 159 9.30 15.07 -3.81
N ASP A 160 8.06 15.56 -3.69
CA ASP A 160 6.94 14.89 -3.01
C ASP A 160 5.84 14.45 -4.00
N ASP A 161 6.06 14.67 -5.30
CA ASP A 161 5.18 14.22 -6.36
C ASP A 161 5.23 12.69 -6.50
N TYR A 162 4.06 12.05 -6.41
CA TYR A 162 3.90 10.59 -6.44
C TYR A 162 4.57 9.97 -7.67
N ASP A 163 4.24 10.48 -8.86
CA ASP A 163 4.69 9.89 -10.11
C ASP A 163 6.20 10.11 -10.34
N GLN A 164 6.75 11.24 -9.90
CA GLN A 164 8.18 11.47 -9.96
C GLN A 164 8.95 10.51 -9.07
N VAL A 165 8.49 10.30 -7.83
CA VAL A 165 9.11 9.38 -6.87
C VAL A 165 8.98 7.94 -7.38
N GLN A 166 7.83 7.55 -7.91
CA GLN A 166 7.64 6.21 -8.49
C GLN A 166 8.60 5.96 -9.66
N ARG A 167 8.69 6.91 -10.60
CA ARG A 167 9.65 6.84 -11.73
C ARG A 167 11.10 6.79 -11.27
N HIS A 168 11.45 7.48 -10.18
CA HIS A 168 12.81 7.44 -9.62
C HIS A 168 13.21 6.01 -9.24
N PHE A 169 12.35 5.30 -8.49
CA PHE A 169 12.61 3.91 -8.10
C PHE A 169 12.53 2.94 -9.28
N ALA A 170 11.53 3.09 -10.15
CA ALA A 170 11.33 2.23 -11.31
C ALA A 170 12.51 2.27 -12.30
N ALA A 171 13.21 3.40 -12.40
CA ALA A 171 14.38 3.56 -13.26
C ALA A 171 15.67 2.96 -12.68
N ARG A 172 15.74 2.72 -11.36
CA ARG A 172 16.97 2.32 -10.64
C ARG A 172 16.92 0.92 -10.04
N LEU A 173 15.73 0.36 -9.92
CA LEU A 173 15.53 -0.99 -9.40
C LEU A 173 15.12 -1.96 -10.50
N PRO A 174 15.48 -3.24 -10.40
CA PRO A 174 14.94 -4.25 -11.30
C PRO A 174 13.42 -4.31 -11.12
N ARG A 175 12.69 -4.55 -12.21
CA ARG A 175 11.24 -4.74 -12.15
C ARG A 175 10.93 -6.13 -11.57
N ASP A 176 11.02 -6.24 -10.26
CA ASP A 176 10.82 -7.48 -9.50
C ASP A 176 9.68 -7.30 -8.50
N LEU A 177 8.66 -8.16 -8.60
CA LEU A 177 7.45 -8.11 -7.77
C LEU A 177 7.78 -8.30 -6.28
N GLY A 178 8.57 -9.32 -5.97
CA GLY A 178 8.92 -9.65 -4.59
C GLY A 178 9.75 -8.54 -3.93
N MET A 179 10.71 -7.99 -4.68
CA MET A 179 11.51 -6.86 -4.22
C MET A 179 10.64 -5.63 -3.94
N PHE A 180 9.70 -5.30 -4.82
CA PHE A 180 8.86 -4.11 -4.63
C PHE A 180 7.90 -4.27 -3.44
N GLN A 181 7.32 -5.46 -3.28
CA GLN A 181 6.48 -5.78 -2.11
C GLN A 181 7.27 -5.66 -0.81
N GLU A 182 8.45 -6.30 -0.76
CA GLU A 182 9.28 -6.29 0.43
C GLU A 182 9.87 -4.90 0.73
N TYR A 183 10.32 -4.16 -0.31
CA TYR A 183 10.90 -2.84 -0.10
C TYR A 183 9.90 -1.84 0.48
N HIS A 184 8.68 -1.81 -0.06
CA HIS A 184 7.61 -0.98 0.51
C HIS A 184 7.36 -1.35 1.98
N ALA A 185 7.22 -2.63 2.30
CA ALA A 185 6.99 -3.09 3.66
C ALA A 185 8.13 -2.71 4.62
N LEU A 186 9.39 -2.81 4.18
CA LEU A 186 10.58 -2.40 4.92
C LEU A 186 10.62 -0.89 5.17
N LEU A 187 10.24 -0.07 4.18
CA LEU A 187 10.14 1.38 4.35
C LEU A 187 9.08 1.74 5.39
N VAL A 188 7.93 1.08 5.37
CA VAL A 188 6.88 1.26 6.38
C VAL A 188 7.36 0.83 7.77
N ALA A 189 8.03 -0.31 7.89
CA ALA A 189 8.60 -0.78 9.16
C ALA A 189 9.63 0.20 9.72
N HIS A 190 10.56 0.66 8.87
CA HIS A 190 11.59 1.64 9.23
C HIS A 190 11.00 2.99 9.65
N ALA A 191 10.01 3.48 8.92
CA ALA A 191 9.31 4.72 9.24
C ALA A 191 8.63 4.69 10.60
N LYS A 192 8.02 3.56 10.94
CA LYS A 192 7.34 3.36 12.23
C LYS A 192 8.31 3.16 13.39
N ALA A 193 9.41 2.45 13.16
CA ALA A 193 10.40 2.15 14.19
C ALA A 193 11.33 3.34 14.49
N LEU A 194 11.98 3.88 13.48
CA LEU A 194 13.09 4.82 13.62
C LEU A 194 12.90 6.15 12.87
N CYS A 195 12.56 6.12 11.58
CA CYS A 195 12.45 7.31 10.74
C CYS A 195 11.11 8.03 10.90
N ARG A 196 10.72 8.33 12.15
CA ARG A 196 9.50 9.05 12.54
C ARG A 196 9.61 10.55 12.18
N PRO A 197 8.53 11.36 12.38
CA PRO A 197 8.66 12.82 12.31
C PRO A 197 9.80 13.35 13.19
N ALA A 198 9.91 12.91 14.46
CA ALA A 198 11.08 13.03 15.33
C ALA A 198 11.89 11.71 15.26
N PRO A 199 12.92 11.61 14.41
CA PRO A 199 13.61 10.35 14.14
C PRO A 199 14.65 10.00 15.23
N ARG A 200 14.99 8.70 15.31
CA ARG A 200 16.05 8.14 16.16
C ARG A 200 17.25 7.79 15.29
N CYS A 201 17.99 8.82 14.85
CA CYS A 201 19.07 8.69 13.86
C CYS A 201 20.25 7.86 14.39
N GLU A 202 20.59 7.93 15.68
CA GLU A 202 21.70 7.18 16.30
C GLU A 202 21.57 5.65 16.16
N ALA A 203 20.34 5.13 16.13
CA ALA A 203 20.06 3.70 15.96
C ALA A 203 19.70 3.31 14.52
N CYS A 204 19.81 4.25 13.57
CA CYS A 204 19.34 4.07 12.21
C CYS A 204 20.35 3.28 11.37
N PRO A 205 19.95 2.19 10.69
CA PRO A 205 20.85 1.43 9.83
C PRO A 205 21.27 2.18 8.55
N LEU A 206 20.62 3.34 8.28
CA LEU A 206 20.90 4.20 7.13
C LEU A 206 21.65 5.48 7.51
N GLN A 207 22.14 5.61 8.76
CA GLN A 207 22.67 6.86 9.28
C GLN A 207 23.79 7.45 8.42
N ASP A 208 24.75 6.62 8.03
CA ASP A 208 25.90 7.00 7.20
C ASP A 208 25.56 7.26 5.72
N LEU A 209 24.43 6.78 5.27
CA LEU A 209 23.87 7.06 3.93
C LEU A 209 22.87 8.23 3.92
N CYS A 210 22.49 8.73 5.10
CA CYS A 210 21.38 9.65 5.23
C CYS A 210 21.86 11.09 5.40
N ASP A 211 21.61 11.97 4.41
CA ASP A 211 22.01 13.36 4.45
C ASP A 211 21.43 14.09 5.69
N PHE A 212 20.17 13.80 6.02
CA PHE A 212 19.51 14.30 7.23
C PHE A 212 20.13 13.72 8.53
N GLY A 213 20.48 12.43 8.50
CA GLY A 213 21.02 11.74 9.66
C GLY A 213 22.42 12.19 10.02
N THR A 214 23.30 12.33 9.03
CA THR A 214 24.67 12.84 9.19
C THR A 214 24.69 14.27 9.69
N ALA A 215 23.88 15.15 9.13
CA ALA A 215 23.79 16.56 9.58
C ALA A 215 23.31 16.68 11.03
N ARG A 216 22.49 15.75 11.53
CA ARG A 216 21.91 15.81 12.87
C ARG A 216 22.80 15.22 13.97
N VAL A 217 23.69 14.31 13.62
CA VAL A 217 24.58 13.64 14.59
C VAL A 217 25.89 14.39 14.75
N HIS A 218 26.28 15.16 13.73
CA HIS A 218 27.55 15.92 13.72
C HIS A 218 27.37 17.44 13.87
N GLY A 219 26.16 17.96 13.98
CA GLY A 219 25.80 19.33 14.29
C GLY A 219 25.20 19.46 15.68
#